data_9d7a8c7eba31fb5669917c73cdc608e6
#
_entry.id   9d7a8c7eba31fb5669917c73cdc608e6
#
_cell.length_a   1.000
_cell.length_b   1.000
_cell.length_c   1.000
_cell.angle_alpha   90.00
_cell.angle_beta   90.00
_cell.angle_gamma   90.00
#
_symmetry.space_group_name_H-M   'P 1'
#
loop_
_entity.id
_entity.type
_entity.pdbx_description
1 polymer ?
#
loop_
_entity_poly.entity_id
_entity_poly.type
_entity_poly.pdbx_seq_one_letter_code
_entity_poly.pdbx_strand_id
1 'polypeptide(L)'
;MKINVFGATLQAGVLAGLFAEHGHQVFWCPNELVREDQVHYQNEDVNRLIEQQVLSGFLHIGSFDELPLDNDVHVFSYAATEQDRALALLDRIHQIIDKPKGLFINGSTFGLHGTEQLKQKLNTENWAYLPDVIQEGNALGSFTYAKQVIVGVDHDAVKSMMQELLRPFFQFQHQYLFMPILDAEFTKLSISGMLAMRIGYMNDLALVSEKLGIDIFNVQQGLAADNRIGSAYLSAGAGFGGENFSHDILTLSNTVSDIGVQSQLLEQI
;
A
#
# COMPACT_ATOMS: atom_id res chain seq x y z
N MET A 1 8.18 20.03 -0.85
CA MET A 1 7.55 19.70 0.45
C MET A 1 8.55 19.03 1.37
N LYS A 2 8.30 19.08 2.66
CA LYS A 2 8.99 18.27 3.67
C LYS A 2 8.10 17.10 4.07
N ILE A 3 8.62 15.88 4.01
CA ILE A 3 7.82 14.65 4.15
C ILE A 3 8.46 13.75 5.19
N ASN A 4 7.68 13.27 6.14
CA ASN A 4 8.06 12.18 7.03
C ASN A 4 7.47 10.86 6.50
N VAL A 5 8.28 9.81 6.49
CA VAL A 5 7.84 8.45 6.19
C VAL A 5 8.15 7.57 7.40
N PHE A 6 7.16 6.81 7.86
CA PHE A 6 7.26 5.90 9.00
C PHE A 6 6.97 4.47 8.57
N GLY A 7 7.74 3.53 9.11
CA GLY A 7 7.65 2.11 8.79
C GLY A 7 8.68 1.64 7.76
N ALA A 8 8.80 0.33 7.62
CA ALA A 8 9.85 -0.33 6.81
C ALA A 8 9.30 -1.21 5.69
N THR A 9 8.03 -1.04 5.29
CA THR A 9 7.46 -1.80 4.18
C THR A 9 8.14 -1.43 2.85
N LEU A 10 8.02 -2.28 1.85
CA LEU A 10 8.50 -1.96 0.50
C LEU A 10 7.88 -0.67 -0.03
N GLN A 11 6.59 -0.43 0.26
CA GLN A 11 5.92 0.82 -0.08
C GLN A 11 6.58 2.02 0.59
N ALA A 12 6.96 1.92 1.89
CA ALA A 12 7.66 3.00 2.59
C ALA A 12 8.95 3.38 1.86
N GLY A 13 9.77 2.39 1.50
CA GLY A 13 11.02 2.61 0.77
C GLY A 13 10.80 3.20 -0.63
N VAL A 14 9.82 2.70 -1.37
CA VAL A 14 9.45 3.22 -2.70
C VAL A 14 9.01 4.67 -2.61
N LEU A 15 8.09 5.00 -1.69
CA LEU A 15 7.60 6.37 -1.53
C LEU A 15 8.69 7.32 -1.04
N ALA A 16 9.50 6.90 -0.06
CA ALA A 16 10.61 7.71 0.44
C ALA A 16 11.62 8.04 -0.67
N GLY A 17 12.03 7.04 -1.45
CA GLY A 17 12.95 7.21 -2.57
C GLY A 17 12.38 8.07 -3.69
N LEU A 18 11.14 7.79 -4.13
CA LEU A 18 10.52 8.51 -5.24
C LEU A 18 10.19 9.96 -4.89
N PHE A 19 9.70 10.25 -3.69
CA PHE A 19 9.46 11.62 -3.28
C PHE A 19 10.78 12.42 -3.21
N ALA A 20 11.86 11.81 -2.69
CA ALA A 20 13.18 12.44 -2.68
C ALA A 20 13.71 12.69 -4.08
N GLU A 21 13.58 11.73 -5.02
CA GLU A 21 13.97 11.87 -6.43
C GLU A 21 13.26 13.04 -7.11
N HIS A 22 12.03 13.35 -6.70
CA HIS A 22 11.27 14.49 -7.24
C HIS A 22 11.47 15.80 -6.46
N GLY A 23 12.55 15.87 -5.66
CA GLY A 23 13.01 17.11 -5.03
C GLY A 23 12.30 17.46 -3.72
N HIS A 24 11.59 16.52 -3.09
CA HIS A 24 11.09 16.70 -1.74
C HIS A 24 12.18 16.40 -0.70
N GLN A 25 12.17 17.11 0.42
CA GLN A 25 13.02 16.77 1.57
C GLN A 25 12.32 15.68 2.37
N VAL A 26 12.86 14.46 2.33
CA VAL A 26 12.26 13.29 2.94
C VAL A 26 13.05 12.85 4.17
N PHE A 27 12.34 12.65 5.28
CA PHE A 27 12.86 12.07 6.51
C PHE A 27 12.17 10.72 6.70
N TRP A 28 12.96 9.65 6.70
CA TRP A 28 12.43 8.30 6.81
C TRP A 28 12.86 7.66 8.13
N CYS A 29 11.87 7.22 8.90
CA CYS A 29 12.04 6.48 10.14
C CYS A 29 11.50 5.05 9.96
N PRO A 30 12.34 4.10 9.54
CA PRO A 30 11.92 2.71 9.35
C PRO A 30 11.56 2.03 10.66
N ASN A 31 12.22 2.43 11.76
CA ASN A 31 12.00 1.88 13.07
C ASN A 31 12.10 2.98 14.15
N GLU A 32 10.98 3.28 14.81
CA GLU A 32 10.90 4.33 15.83
C GLU A 32 11.49 3.93 17.18
N LEU A 33 11.77 2.64 17.37
CA LEU A 33 12.31 2.10 18.62
C LEU A 33 13.83 1.99 18.59
N VAL A 34 14.41 1.78 17.40
CA VAL A 34 15.84 1.56 17.20
C VAL A 34 16.28 2.35 15.99
N ARG A 35 17.45 2.99 16.08
CA ARG A 35 18.03 3.64 14.91
C ARG A 35 18.45 2.59 13.90
N GLU A 36 17.84 2.62 12.73
CA GLU A 36 18.21 1.84 11.57
C GLU A 36 18.66 2.78 10.46
N ASP A 37 19.97 2.84 10.24
CA ASP A 37 20.56 3.71 9.23
C ASP A 37 20.49 3.10 7.82
N GLN A 38 20.14 1.80 7.72
CA GLN A 38 20.03 1.06 6.45
C GLN A 38 18.83 0.12 6.48
N VAL A 39 17.98 0.24 5.48
CA VAL A 39 16.91 -0.71 5.17
C VAL A 39 17.24 -1.34 3.83
N HIS A 40 17.18 -2.66 3.76
CA HIS A 40 17.53 -3.41 2.56
C HIS A 40 16.36 -4.27 2.10
N TYR A 41 15.95 -4.10 0.86
CA TYR A 41 14.88 -4.88 0.22
C TYR A 41 15.47 -5.90 -0.75
N GLN A 42 14.71 -6.93 -1.10
CA GLN A 42 15.06 -7.86 -2.17
C GLN A 42 14.99 -7.20 -3.57
N ASN A 43 14.60 -5.94 -3.64
CA ASN A 43 14.47 -5.12 -4.83
C ASN A 43 15.69 -4.21 -5.00
N GLU A 44 16.64 -4.60 -5.85
CA GLU A 44 17.88 -3.84 -6.09
C GLU A 44 17.63 -2.41 -6.60
N ASP A 45 16.61 -2.21 -7.44
CA ASP A 45 16.29 -0.89 -7.97
C ASP A 45 15.81 0.07 -6.89
N VAL A 46 15.04 -0.43 -5.92
CA VAL A 46 14.59 0.35 -4.75
C VAL A 46 15.78 0.70 -3.85
N ASN A 47 16.65 -0.28 -3.56
CA ASN A 47 17.86 -0.03 -2.76
C ASN A 47 18.75 1.01 -3.41
N ARG A 48 18.98 0.89 -4.72
CA ARG A 48 19.78 1.86 -5.49
C ARG A 48 19.18 3.26 -5.46
N LEU A 49 17.85 3.38 -5.62
CA LEU A 49 17.16 4.67 -5.53
C LEU A 49 17.35 5.28 -4.13
N ILE A 50 17.15 4.52 -3.06
CA ILE A 50 17.36 4.98 -1.68
C ILE A 50 18.78 5.47 -1.48
N GLU A 51 19.79 4.69 -1.85
CA GLU A 51 21.20 5.05 -1.73
C GLU A 51 21.52 6.36 -2.48
N GLN A 52 21.02 6.50 -3.71
CA GLN A 52 21.19 7.71 -4.51
C GLN A 52 20.57 8.94 -3.84
N GLN A 53 19.37 8.79 -3.25
CA GLN A 53 18.70 9.91 -2.61
C GLN A 53 19.30 10.26 -1.24
N VAL A 54 19.86 9.30 -0.52
CA VAL A 54 20.68 9.57 0.69
C VAL A 54 21.94 10.34 0.31
N LEU A 55 22.66 9.90 -0.73
CA LEU A 55 23.87 10.58 -1.21
C LEU A 55 23.59 11.99 -1.74
N SER A 56 22.45 12.22 -2.35
CA SER A 56 22.04 13.55 -2.84
C SER A 56 21.59 14.50 -1.72
N GLY A 57 21.35 13.99 -0.51
CA GLY A 57 20.88 14.75 0.65
C GLY A 57 19.39 15.08 0.64
N PHE A 58 18.61 14.52 -0.30
CA PHE A 58 17.14 14.66 -0.31
C PHE A 58 16.43 13.63 0.57
N LEU A 59 17.06 12.49 0.85
CA LEU A 59 16.54 11.47 1.78
C LEU A 59 17.44 11.38 3.00
N HIS A 60 16.85 11.55 4.18
CA HIS A 60 17.49 11.35 5.48
C HIS A 60 16.84 10.15 6.18
N ILE A 61 17.63 9.15 6.54
CA ILE A 61 17.17 8.00 7.32
C ILE A 61 17.63 8.18 8.75
N GLY A 62 16.72 8.10 9.72
CA GLY A 62 17.06 8.35 11.12
C GLY A 62 16.01 7.87 12.10
N SER A 63 16.24 8.17 13.38
CA SER A 63 15.34 7.82 14.47
C SER A 63 14.17 8.81 14.57
N PHE A 64 13.12 8.42 15.30
CA PHE A 64 11.96 9.28 15.55
C PHE A 64 12.36 10.63 16.20
N ASP A 65 13.33 10.63 17.12
CA ASP A 65 13.73 11.84 17.85
C ASP A 65 14.46 12.86 16.96
N GLU A 66 14.91 12.45 15.77
CA GLU A 66 15.59 13.32 14.81
C GLU A 66 14.61 13.93 13.78
N LEU A 67 13.34 13.49 13.75
CA LEU A 67 12.39 13.93 12.74
C LEU A 67 11.71 15.25 13.13
N PRO A 68 11.63 16.22 12.21
CA PRO A 68 10.80 17.40 12.40
C PRO A 68 9.31 17.03 12.23
N LEU A 69 8.52 17.22 13.28
CA LEU A 69 7.09 16.88 13.29
C LEU A 69 6.19 17.98 12.70
N ASP A 70 6.76 19.11 12.30
CA ASP A 70 6.09 20.24 11.64
C ASP A 70 6.12 20.15 10.10
N ASN A 71 6.48 19.00 9.56
CA ASN A 71 6.54 18.76 8.12
C ASN A 71 5.17 18.78 7.45
N ASP A 72 5.18 18.99 6.12
CA ASP A 72 3.96 19.16 5.31
C ASP A 72 3.16 17.85 5.19
N VAL A 73 3.85 16.70 5.18
CA VAL A 73 3.25 15.37 4.94
C VAL A 73 3.86 14.33 5.88
N HIS A 74 3.00 13.43 6.38
CA HIS A 74 3.37 12.30 7.22
C HIS A 74 2.77 11.01 6.66
N VAL A 75 3.61 10.10 6.17
CA VAL A 75 3.21 8.82 5.58
C VAL A 75 3.48 7.69 6.58
N PHE A 76 2.47 6.90 6.86
CA PHE A 76 2.54 5.71 7.72
C PHE A 76 2.39 4.47 6.83
N SER A 77 3.45 3.68 6.70
CA SER A 77 3.45 2.46 5.89
C SER A 77 4.09 1.32 6.68
N TYR A 78 3.24 0.66 7.44
CA TYR A 78 3.56 -0.46 8.32
C TYR A 78 3.04 -1.77 7.74
N ALA A 79 3.64 -2.90 8.14
CA ALA A 79 3.07 -4.20 7.86
C ALA A 79 1.68 -4.33 8.50
N ALA A 80 0.83 -5.16 7.91
CA ALA A 80 -0.56 -5.32 8.36
C ALA A 80 -0.67 -5.74 9.84
N THR A 81 0.33 -6.46 10.34
CA THR A 81 0.43 -6.92 11.75
C THR A 81 0.97 -5.88 12.71
N GLU A 82 1.41 -4.70 12.24
CA GLU A 82 2.07 -3.67 13.05
C GLU A 82 1.15 -2.48 13.39
N GLN A 83 -0.17 -2.67 13.38
CA GLN A 83 -1.12 -1.59 13.68
C GLN A 83 -0.91 -0.97 15.06
N ASP A 84 -0.66 -1.79 16.09
CA ASP A 84 -0.40 -1.31 17.45
C ASP A 84 0.83 -0.42 17.52
N ARG A 85 1.84 -0.70 16.70
CA ARG A 85 3.05 0.09 16.58
C ARG A 85 2.77 1.45 15.95
N ALA A 86 1.96 1.49 14.89
CA ALA A 86 1.52 2.74 14.28
C ALA A 86 0.70 3.61 15.26
N LEU A 87 -0.22 2.98 16.02
CA LEU A 87 -1.01 3.67 17.04
C LEU A 87 -0.14 4.24 18.17
N ALA A 88 0.84 3.46 18.64
CA ALA A 88 1.79 3.91 19.67
C ALA A 88 2.65 5.09 19.19
N LEU A 89 3.06 5.10 17.92
CA LEU A 89 3.76 6.25 17.34
C LEU A 89 2.87 7.50 17.31
N LEU A 90 1.61 7.37 16.92
CA LEU A 90 0.67 8.49 16.88
C LEU A 90 0.41 9.05 18.29
N ASP A 91 0.34 8.20 19.33
CA ASP A 91 0.26 8.64 20.72
C ASP A 91 1.50 9.45 21.13
N ARG A 92 2.71 9.06 20.68
CA ARG A 92 3.94 9.85 20.91
C ARG A 92 3.90 11.19 20.18
N ILE A 93 3.45 11.22 18.94
CA ILE A 93 3.29 12.46 18.15
C ILE A 93 2.31 13.40 18.87
N HIS A 94 1.16 12.87 19.32
CA HIS A 94 0.14 13.65 20.03
C HIS A 94 0.65 14.27 21.33
N GLN A 95 1.51 13.57 22.07
CA GLN A 95 2.16 14.12 23.28
C GLN A 95 3.07 15.31 23.00
N ILE A 96 3.63 15.40 21.79
CA ILE A 96 4.53 16.48 21.38
C ILE A 96 3.74 17.62 20.74
N ILE A 97 2.73 17.30 19.91
CA ILE A 97 1.94 18.28 19.15
C ILE A 97 0.44 17.97 19.32
N ASP A 98 -0.28 18.83 20.05
CA ASP A 98 -1.72 18.69 20.28
C ASP A 98 -2.56 18.79 18.99
N LYS A 99 -2.17 19.70 18.08
CA LYS A 99 -2.85 19.95 16.81
C LYS A 99 -1.85 19.91 15.67
N PRO A 100 -1.49 18.71 15.20
CA PRO A 100 -0.54 18.58 14.11
C PRO A 100 -1.13 19.17 12.82
N LYS A 101 -0.28 19.88 12.10
CA LYS A 101 -0.59 20.41 10.77
C LYS A 101 -0.01 19.46 9.71
N GLY A 102 -0.50 19.60 8.49
CA GLY A 102 -0.03 18.80 7.38
C GLY A 102 -1.01 17.71 6.97
N LEU A 103 -0.61 16.95 5.99
CA LEU A 103 -1.35 15.81 5.45
C LEU A 103 -0.84 14.52 6.11
N PHE A 104 -1.76 13.70 6.60
CA PHE A 104 -1.48 12.38 7.16
C PHE A 104 -1.96 11.32 6.20
N ILE A 105 -1.09 10.39 5.82
CA ILE A 105 -1.40 9.35 4.85
C ILE A 105 -1.23 7.99 5.51
N ASN A 106 -2.30 7.21 5.58
CA ASN A 106 -2.21 5.79 5.86
C ASN A 106 -1.90 5.04 4.56
N GLY A 107 -0.73 4.42 4.48
CA GLY A 107 -0.33 3.50 3.42
C GLY A 107 -0.42 2.03 3.84
N SER A 108 -0.77 1.75 5.10
CA SER A 108 -0.82 0.40 5.64
C SER A 108 -2.17 -0.26 5.40
N THR A 109 -2.21 -1.58 5.28
CA THR A 109 -3.46 -2.32 5.12
C THR A 109 -3.88 -2.92 6.46
N PHE A 110 -4.50 -2.11 7.33
CA PHE A 110 -4.99 -2.51 8.66
C PHE A 110 -6.44 -3.03 8.67
N GLY A 111 -7.01 -3.30 7.50
CA GLY A 111 -8.41 -3.67 7.36
C GLY A 111 -9.36 -2.48 7.28
N LEU A 112 -10.67 -2.76 7.35
CA LEU A 112 -11.69 -1.71 7.34
C LEU A 112 -11.61 -0.88 8.62
N HIS A 113 -11.81 0.42 8.47
CA HIS A 113 -11.69 1.40 9.54
C HIS A 113 -10.28 1.55 10.13
N GLY A 114 -9.25 0.98 9.49
CA GLY A 114 -7.87 1.11 9.94
C GLY A 114 -7.40 2.56 9.98
N THR A 115 -7.70 3.33 8.95
CA THR A 115 -7.39 4.77 8.91
C THR A 115 -8.19 5.56 9.95
N GLU A 116 -9.44 5.21 10.19
CA GLU A 116 -10.25 5.87 11.22
C GLU A 116 -9.67 5.65 12.63
N GLN A 117 -9.15 4.47 12.92
CA GLN A 117 -8.48 4.19 14.19
C GLN A 117 -7.21 5.04 14.37
N LEU A 118 -6.46 5.28 13.28
CA LEU A 118 -5.32 6.20 13.30
C LEU A 118 -5.78 7.66 13.51
N LYS A 119 -6.85 8.10 12.84
CA LYS A 119 -7.43 9.45 13.00
C LYS A 119 -7.78 9.75 14.45
N GLN A 120 -8.34 8.79 15.17
CA GLN A 120 -8.75 8.94 16.58
C GLN A 120 -7.58 9.28 17.51
N LYS A 121 -6.33 9.03 17.10
CA LYS A 121 -5.12 9.34 17.88
C LYS A 121 -4.65 10.78 17.74
N LEU A 122 -4.99 11.44 16.64
CA LEU A 122 -4.57 12.82 16.37
C LEU A 122 -5.76 13.72 16.12
N ASN A 123 -5.76 14.92 16.70
CA ASN A 123 -6.82 15.89 16.51
C ASN A 123 -6.67 16.64 15.17
N THR A 124 -6.85 15.91 14.06
CA THR A 124 -6.80 16.46 12.69
C THR A 124 -7.69 15.67 11.74
N GLU A 125 -8.33 16.38 10.81
CA GLU A 125 -9.15 15.80 9.73
C GLU A 125 -8.36 15.60 8.42
N ASN A 126 -7.07 15.97 8.40
CA ASN A 126 -6.26 15.94 7.18
C ASN A 126 -5.68 14.54 6.92
N TRP A 127 -6.52 13.54 6.84
CA TRP A 127 -6.15 12.16 6.57
C TRP A 127 -6.52 11.73 5.16
N ALA A 128 -5.63 10.95 4.55
CA ALA A 128 -5.85 10.21 3.32
C ALA A 128 -5.45 8.74 3.51
N TYR A 129 -6.03 7.87 2.69
CA TYR A 129 -5.60 6.49 2.53
C TYR A 129 -4.98 6.31 1.15
N LEU A 130 -3.78 5.77 1.09
CA LEU A 130 -3.06 5.42 -0.15
C LEU A 130 -2.78 3.92 -0.15
N PRO A 131 -3.63 3.10 -0.79
CA PRO A 131 -3.48 1.64 -0.79
C PRO A 131 -2.08 1.19 -1.23
N ASP A 132 -1.52 0.20 -0.53
CA ASP A 132 -0.31 -0.48 -1.01
C ASP A 132 -0.67 -1.40 -2.18
N VAL A 133 -0.29 -0.99 -3.38
CA VAL A 133 -0.43 -1.74 -4.63
C VAL A 133 0.93 -2.04 -5.28
N ILE A 134 2.01 -1.87 -4.51
CA ILE A 134 3.38 -2.11 -4.96
C ILE A 134 3.57 -3.60 -5.27
N GLN A 135 4.16 -3.89 -6.42
CA GLN A 135 4.44 -5.26 -6.86
C GLN A 135 5.92 -5.57 -6.64
N GLU A 136 6.24 -6.58 -5.84
CA GLU A 136 7.63 -6.95 -5.49
C GLU A 136 8.55 -7.11 -6.71
N GLY A 137 8.08 -7.72 -7.79
CA GLY A 137 8.86 -7.92 -9.02
C GLY A 137 9.04 -6.66 -9.89
N ASN A 138 8.31 -5.57 -9.59
CA ASN A 138 8.36 -4.31 -10.34
C ASN A 138 7.98 -3.12 -9.43
N ALA A 139 8.68 -2.98 -8.32
CA ALA A 139 8.27 -2.08 -7.26
C ALA A 139 8.16 -0.62 -7.71
N LEU A 140 9.19 -0.05 -8.30
CA LEU A 140 9.18 1.33 -8.79
C LEU A 140 8.18 1.51 -9.94
N GLY A 141 8.21 0.61 -10.92
CA GLY A 141 7.36 0.70 -12.11
C GLY A 141 5.87 0.54 -11.79
N SER A 142 5.51 -0.29 -10.82
CA SER A 142 4.11 -0.49 -10.42
C SER A 142 3.46 0.79 -9.88
N PHE A 143 4.24 1.70 -9.30
CA PHE A 143 3.78 3.01 -8.87
C PHE A 143 3.92 4.07 -9.97
N THR A 144 5.12 4.22 -10.56
CA THR A 144 5.43 5.32 -11.49
C THR A 144 4.70 5.21 -12.82
N TYR A 145 4.42 3.97 -13.29
CA TYR A 145 3.72 3.73 -14.56
C TYR A 145 2.28 3.27 -14.37
N ALA A 146 1.74 3.38 -13.16
CA ALA A 146 0.33 3.09 -12.91
C ALA A 146 -0.55 4.04 -13.75
N LYS A 147 -1.57 3.48 -14.42
CA LYS A 147 -2.51 4.29 -15.21
C LYS A 147 -3.37 5.18 -14.32
N GLN A 148 -3.70 4.70 -13.13
CA GLN A 148 -4.54 5.37 -12.15
C GLN A 148 -4.06 5.05 -10.75
N VAL A 149 -4.30 5.97 -9.82
CA VAL A 149 -4.04 5.82 -8.39
C VAL A 149 -5.34 5.92 -7.62
N ILE A 150 -5.59 4.97 -6.72
CA ILE A 150 -6.70 5.02 -5.77
C ILE A 150 -6.27 5.89 -4.60
N VAL A 151 -7.11 6.82 -4.20
CA VAL A 151 -6.87 7.69 -3.05
C VAL A 151 -8.16 7.82 -2.24
N GLY A 152 -8.13 7.30 -1.01
CA GLY A 152 -9.20 7.47 -0.05
C GLY A 152 -9.12 8.85 0.61
N VAL A 153 -10.18 9.65 0.51
CA VAL A 153 -10.27 10.99 1.13
C VAL A 153 -11.72 11.31 1.48
N ASP A 154 -11.91 11.96 2.64
CA ASP A 154 -13.24 12.35 3.11
C ASP A 154 -13.50 13.86 2.91
N HIS A 155 -12.48 14.66 2.61
CA HIS A 155 -12.55 16.11 2.47
C HIS A 155 -11.85 16.63 1.21
N ASP A 156 -12.45 17.64 0.54
CA ASP A 156 -11.89 18.22 -0.70
C ASP A 156 -10.53 18.91 -0.48
N ALA A 157 -10.29 19.46 0.71
CA ALA A 157 -8.99 20.05 1.04
C ALA A 157 -7.87 19.01 0.99
N VAL A 158 -8.12 17.80 1.55
CA VAL A 158 -7.19 16.68 1.53
C VAL A 158 -6.96 16.16 0.11
N LYS A 159 -8.03 16.12 -0.70
CA LYS A 159 -7.94 15.76 -2.11
C LYS A 159 -6.96 16.66 -2.87
N SER A 160 -7.02 17.97 -2.64
CA SER A 160 -6.11 18.93 -3.27
C SER A 160 -4.66 18.72 -2.81
N MET A 161 -4.44 18.44 -1.53
CA MET A 161 -3.11 18.14 -0.98
C MET A 161 -2.51 16.85 -1.59
N MET A 162 -3.33 15.80 -1.72
CA MET A 162 -2.93 14.54 -2.37
C MET A 162 -2.59 14.74 -3.85
N GLN A 163 -3.37 15.54 -4.58
CA GLN A 163 -3.07 15.87 -5.97
C GLN A 163 -1.74 16.62 -6.10
N GLU A 164 -1.45 17.56 -5.21
CA GLU A 164 -0.18 18.29 -5.23
C GLU A 164 1.01 17.36 -4.96
N LEU A 165 0.90 16.49 -3.95
CA LEU A 165 1.93 15.52 -3.59
C LEU A 165 2.22 14.54 -4.72
N LEU A 166 1.18 13.99 -5.33
CA LEU A 166 1.28 12.92 -6.33
C LEU A 166 1.43 13.42 -7.77
N ARG A 167 1.36 14.74 -8.00
CA ARG A 167 1.46 15.36 -9.33
C ARG A 167 2.70 14.95 -10.15
N PRO A 168 3.87 14.69 -9.57
CA PRO A 168 5.02 14.23 -10.36
C PRO A 168 4.76 12.90 -11.08
N PHE A 169 3.89 12.03 -10.52
CA PHE A 169 3.58 10.69 -11.03
C PHE A 169 2.26 10.68 -11.83
N PHE A 170 1.26 11.45 -11.37
CA PHE A 170 -0.09 11.49 -11.93
C PHE A 170 -0.43 12.93 -12.33
N GLN A 171 -0.18 13.27 -13.58
CA GLN A 171 -0.30 14.66 -14.06
C GLN A 171 -1.73 15.06 -14.43
N PHE A 172 -2.60 14.08 -14.73
CA PHE A 172 -3.94 14.32 -15.21
C PHE A 172 -5.01 13.92 -14.20
N GLN A 173 -6.09 14.68 -14.10
CA GLN A 173 -7.16 14.46 -13.15
C GLN A 173 -7.81 13.07 -13.31
N HIS A 174 -7.93 12.54 -14.52
CA HIS A 174 -8.52 11.22 -14.78
C HIS A 174 -7.66 10.04 -14.29
N GLN A 175 -6.42 10.30 -13.86
CA GLN A 175 -5.55 9.30 -13.26
C GLN A 175 -5.83 9.07 -11.78
N TYR A 176 -6.58 9.98 -11.13
CA TYR A 176 -6.95 9.83 -9.72
C TYR A 176 -8.33 9.21 -9.59
N LEU A 177 -8.43 8.13 -8.83
CA LEU A 177 -9.68 7.52 -8.38
C LEU A 177 -9.91 7.93 -6.93
N PHE A 178 -10.48 9.11 -6.75
CA PHE A 178 -10.85 9.59 -5.41
C PHE A 178 -12.15 8.94 -4.96
N MET A 179 -12.15 8.43 -3.74
CA MET A 179 -13.31 7.84 -3.08
C MET A 179 -13.23 8.05 -1.57
N PRO A 180 -14.31 7.85 -0.79
CA PRO A 180 -14.24 7.82 0.67
C PRO A 180 -13.16 6.85 1.17
N ILE A 181 -12.55 7.16 2.32
CA ILE A 181 -11.47 6.34 2.89
C ILE A 181 -11.92 4.88 3.04
N LEU A 182 -13.11 4.66 3.61
CA LEU A 182 -13.64 3.31 3.81
C LEU A 182 -13.81 2.53 2.49
N ASP A 183 -14.29 3.21 1.44
CA ASP A 183 -14.44 2.60 0.11
C ASP A 183 -13.08 2.19 -0.47
N ALA A 184 -12.04 3.01 -0.25
CA ALA A 184 -10.68 2.73 -0.72
C ALA A 184 -10.05 1.56 0.06
N GLU A 185 -10.26 1.47 1.38
CA GLU A 185 -9.84 0.33 2.19
C GLU A 185 -10.52 -0.96 1.72
N PHE A 186 -11.84 -0.93 1.50
CA PHE A 186 -12.56 -2.09 0.99
C PHE A 186 -12.13 -2.46 -0.44
N THR A 187 -11.85 -1.46 -1.28
CA THR A 187 -11.34 -1.68 -2.65
C THR A 187 -10.00 -2.42 -2.61
N LYS A 188 -9.09 -2.04 -1.71
CA LYS A 188 -7.79 -2.72 -1.55
C LYS A 188 -7.96 -4.19 -1.20
N LEU A 189 -8.80 -4.51 -0.21
CA LEU A 189 -9.10 -5.90 0.18
C LEU A 189 -9.76 -6.67 -0.98
N SER A 190 -10.67 -6.03 -1.69
CA SER A 190 -11.38 -6.63 -2.85
C SER A 190 -10.43 -6.93 -4.01
N ILE A 191 -9.42 -6.08 -4.26
CA ILE A 191 -8.38 -6.36 -5.25
C ILE A 191 -7.62 -7.63 -4.88
N SER A 192 -7.16 -7.74 -3.63
CA SER A 192 -6.43 -8.92 -3.15
C SER A 192 -7.30 -10.19 -3.25
N GLY A 193 -8.56 -10.14 -2.82
CA GLY A 193 -9.50 -11.24 -2.97
C GLY A 193 -9.71 -11.66 -4.42
N MET A 194 -9.87 -10.72 -5.35
CA MET A 194 -10.02 -11.00 -6.78
C MET A 194 -8.76 -11.69 -7.36
N LEU A 195 -7.58 -11.23 -6.97
CA LEU A 195 -6.32 -11.83 -7.43
C LEU A 195 -6.12 -13.24 -6.88
N ALA A 196 -6.45 -13.47 -5.61
CA ALA A 196 -6.40 -14.79 -4.99
C ALA A 196 -7.37 -15.77 -5.66
N MET A 197 -8.61 -15.32 -5.93
CA MET A 197 -9.61 -16.12 -6.65
C MET A 197 -9.11 -16.53 -8.04
N ARG A 198 -8.40 -15.66 -8.76
CA ARG A 198 -7.82 -16.00 -10.07
C ARG A 198 -6.78 -17.11 -9.97
N ILE A 199 -5.92 -17.08 -8.94
CA ILE A 199 -4.93 -18.13 -8.69
C ILE A 199 -5.64 -19.45 -8.35
N GLY A 200 -6.61 -19.42 -7.43
CA GLY A 200 -7.40 -20.59 -7.05
C GLY A 200 -8.12 -21.20 -8.26
N TYR A 201 -8.78 -20.37 -9.05
CA TYR A 201 -9.46 -20.81 -10.27
C TYR A 201 -8.52 -21.50 -11.26
N MET A 202 -7.32 -20.95 -11.48
CA MET A 202 -6.33 -21.58 -12.37
C MET A 202 -5.79 -22.88 -11.81
N ASN A 203 -5.64 -23.01 -10.49
CA ASN A 203 -5.24 -24.26 -9.85
C ASN A 203 -6.31 -25.35 -10.02
N ASP A 204 -7.58 -25.01 -9.85
CA ASP A 204 -8.70 -25.94 -10.09
C ASP A 204 -8.76 -26.38 -11.55
N LEU A 205 -8.58 -25.45 -12.49
CA LEU A 205 -8.51 -25.78 -13.92
C LEU A 205 -7.32 -26.68 -14.24
N ALA A 206 -6.17 -26.52 -13.56
CA ALA A 206 -5.01 -27.37 -13.75
C ALA A 206 -5.29 -28.83 -13.34
N LEU A 207 -5.99 -29.04 -12.20
CA LEU A 207 -6.42 -30.37 -11.76
C LEU A 207 -7.39 -31.04 -12.75
N VAL A 208 -8.32 -30.27 -13.32
CA VAL A 208 -9.24 -30.77 -14.34
C VAL A 208 -8.49 -31.09 -15.64
N SER A 209 -7.57 -30.23 -16.06
CA SER A 209 -6.75 -30.38 -17.27
C SER A 209 -5.90 -31.64 -17.22
N GLU A 210 -5.27 -31.94 -16.06
CA GLU A 210 -4.52 -33.17 -15.85
C GLU A 210 -5.35 -34.43 -16.12
N LYS A 211 -6.57 -34.48 -15.60
CA LYS A 211 -7.48 -35.62 -15.81
C LYS A 211 -7.96 -35.77 -17.25
N LEU A 212 -8.07 -34.67 -17.97
CA LEU A 212 -8.54 -34.65 -19.35
C LEU A 212 -7.43 -34.75 -20.40
N GLY A 213 -6.16 -34.73 -19.98
CA GLY A 213 -5.00 -34.68 -20.89
C GLY A 213 -4.88 -33.35 -21.63
N ILE A 214 -5.36 -32.26 -21.03
CA ILE A 214 -5.28 -30.91 -21.57
C ILE A 214 -4.02 -30.21 -21.04
N ASP A 215 -3.36 -29.45 -21.90
CA ASP A 215 -2.24 -28.58 -21.47
C ASP A 215 -2.79 -27.28 -20.87
N ILE A 216 -2.59 -27.09 -19.57
CA ILE A 216 -3.04 -25.89 -18.84
C ILE A 216 -2.39 -24.62 -19.37
N PHE A 217 -1.19 -24.65 -19.93
CA PHE A 217 -0.55 -23.49 -20.53
C PHE A 217 -1.30 -22.97 -21.77
N ASN A 218 -1.85 -23.86 -22.58
CA ASN A 218 -2.71 -23.47 -23.71
C ASN A 218 -4.00 -22.82 -23.23
N VAL A 219 -4.60 -23.33 -22.14
CA VAL A 219 -5.78 -22.74 -21.52
C VAL A 219 -5.46 -21.34 -20.96
N GLN A 220 -4.33 -21.20 -20.26
CA GLN A 220 -3.85 -19.91 -19.74
C GLN A 220 -3.67 -18.89 -20.87
N GLN A 221 -3.04 -19.29 -21.99
CA GLN A 221 -2.85 -18.38 -23.13
C GLN A 221 -4.20 -17.97 -23.75
N GLY A 222 -5.13 -18.90 -23.85
CA GLY A 222 -6.48 -18.60 -24.35
C GLY A 222 -7.23 -17.62 -23.45
N LEU A 223 -7.19 -17.81 -22.14
CA LEU A 223 -7.77 -16.89 -21.18
C LEU A 223 -7.10 -15.51 -21.22
N ALA A 224 -5.78 -15.46 -21.30
CA ALA A 224 -5.01 -14.22 -21.37
C ALA A 224 -5.29 -13.41 -22.65
N ALA A 225 -5.66 -14.06 -23.74
CA ALA A 225 -6.00 -13.41 -25.01
C ALA A 225 -7.35 -12.66 -24.97
N ASP A 226 -8.24 -12.98 -24.04
CA ASP A 226 -9.47 -12.22 -23.83
C ASP A 226 -9.18 -10.96 -23.00
N ASN A 227 -9.32 -9.79 -23.62
CA ASN A 227 -9.04 -8.49 -22.98
C ASN A 227 -9.92 -8.21 -21.75
N ARG A 228 -11.06 -8.86 -21.59
CA ARG A 228 -11.92 -8.76 -20.40
C ARG A 228 -11.29 -9.46 -19.18
N ILE A 229 -10.39 -10.43 -19.42
CA ILE A 229 -9.68 -11.20 -18.41
C ILE A 229 -8.27 -10.63 -18.20
N GLY A 230 -7.49 -10.50 -19.28
CA GLY A 230 -6.07 -10.09 -19.22
C GLY A 230 -5.16 -11.20 -18.67
N SER A 231 -3.86 -10.99 -18.70
CA SER A 231 -2.85 -12.02 -18.42
C SER A 231 -2.41 -12.15 -16.97
N ALA A 232 -2.69 -11.18 -16.11
CA ALA A 232 -2.18 -11.14 -14.75
C ALA A 232 -2.82 -12.22 -13.86
N TYR A 233 -2.03 -12.88 -13.00
CA TYR A 233 -2.48 -13.87 -12.01
C TYR A 233 -3.23 -15.08 -12.61
N LEU A 234 -2.83 -15.53 -13.80
CA LEU A 234 -3.38 -16.71 -14.46
C LEU A 234 -2.45 -17.94 -14.45
N SER A 235 -1.35 -17.91 -13.72
CA SER A 235 -0.45 -19.06 -13.62
C SER A 235 -0.95 -20.04 -12.56
N ALA A 236 -1.17 -21.29 -12.96
CA ALA A 236 -1.35 -22.37 -11.99
C ALA A 236 -0.02 -22.69 -11.32
N GLY A 237 -0.04 -23.03 -10.02
CA GLY A 237 1.16 -23.31 -9.24
C GLY A 237 0.88 -23.59 -7.77
N ALA A 238 1.85 -23.29 -6.92
CA ALA A 238 1.81 -23.58 -5.48
C ALA A 238 0.79 -22.74 -4.67
N GLY A 239 0.06 -21.85 -5.35
CA GLY A 239 -0.85 -20.92 -4.70
C GLY A 239 -0.23 -19.54 -4.52
N PHE A 240 -0.68 -18.82 -3.50
CA PHE A 240 -0.17 -17.50 -3.13
C PHE A 240 0.38 -17.53 -1.69
N GLY A 241 1.16 -16.53 -1.35
CA GLY A 241 1.73 -16.33 -0.02
C GLY A 241 2.13 -14.87 0.16
N GLY A 242 2.94 -14.62 1.16
CA GLY A 242 3.34 -13.28 1.58
C GLY A 242 2.43 -12.74 2.69
N GLU A 243 3.01 -11.95 3.59
CA GLU A 243 2.34 -11.48 4.79
C GLU A 243 1.15 -10.58 4.45
N ASN A 244 1.36 -9.55 3.63
CA ASN A 244 0.31 -8.58 3.30
C ASN A 244 -0.83 -9.21 2.51
N PHE A 245 -0.53 -10.04 1.51
CA PHE A 245 -1.54 -10.64 0.65
C PHE A 245 -2.43 -11.63 1.40
N SER A 246 -1.81 -12.50 2.22
CA SER A 246 -2.55 -13.45 3.08
C SER A 246 -3.39 -12.72 4.13
N HIS A 247 -2.86 -11.64 4.72
CA HIS A 247 -3.60 -10.83 5.68
C HIS A 247 -4.82 -10.16 5.05
N ASP A 248 -4.69 -9.58 3.85
CA ASP A 248 -5.81 -8.94 3.13
C ASP A 248 -6.97 -9.91 2.92
N ILE A 249 -6.65 -11.15 2.50
CA ILE A 249 -7.64 -12.19 2.22
C ILE A 249 -8.35 -12.63 3.50
N LEU A 250 -7.58 -12.89 4.56
CA LEU A 250 -8.14 -13.23 5.86
C LEU A 250 -9.02 -12.10 6.41
N THR A 251 -8.57 -10.86 6.27
CA THR A 251 -9.34 -9.68 6.69
C THR A 251 -10.64 -9.55 5.91
N LEU A 252 -10.61 -9.78 4.59
CA LEU A 252 -11.82 -9.77 3.76
C LEU A 252 -12.80 -10.86 4.19
N SER A 253 -12.33 -12.09 4.38
CA SER A 253 -13.15 -13.23 4.82
C SER A 253 -13.77 -12.98 6.21
N ASN A 254 -12.97 -12.50 7.17
CA ASN A 254 -13.45 -12.16 8.51
C ASN A 254 -14.50 -11.05 8.45
N THR A 255 -14.26 -10.00 7.65
CA THR A 255 -15.22 -8.91 7.47
C THR A 255 -16.59 -9.42 6.99
N VAL A 256 -16.59 -10.34 6.01
CA VAL A 256 -17.83 -10.93 5.48
C VAL A 256 -18.56 -11.70 6.58
N SER A 257 -17.84 -12.49 7.37
CA SER A 257 -18.38 -13.27 8.49
C SER A 257 -18.94 -12.38 9.60
N ASP A 258 -18.22 -11.33 9.98
CA ASP A 258 -18.58 -10.42 11.07
C ASP A 258 -19.87 -9.64 10.80
N ILE A 259 -20.12 -9.27 9.55
CA ILE A 259 -21.35 -8.59 9.13
C ILE A 259 -22.50 -9.56 8.83
N GLY A 260 -22.30 -10.88 9.01
CA GLY A 260 -23.31 -11.90 8.84
C GLY A 260 -23.71 -12.17 7.38
N VAL A 261 -22.89 -11.78 6.42
CA VAL A 261 -23.11 -12.13 5.00
C VAL A 261 -22.60 -13.54 4.75
N GLN A 262 -23.47 -14.41 4.26
CA GLN A 262 -23.08 -15.75 3.79
C GLN A 262 -22.59 -15.67 2.34
N SER A 263 -21.31 -15.83 2.15
CA SER A 263 -20.69 -15.81 0.81
C SER A 263 -19.82 -17.04 0.60
N GLN A 264 -20.35 -18.03 -0.12
CA GLN A 264 -19.58 -19.25 -0.46
C GLN A 264 -18.28 -18.93 -1.21
N LEU A 265 -18.25 -17.86 -1.99
CA LEU A 265 -17.08 -17.48 -2.77
C LEU A 265 -15.99 -16.85 -1.90
N LEU A 266 -16.36 -15.84 -1.09
CA LEU A 266 -15.39 -15.10 -0.29
C LEU A 266 -14.88 -15.86 0.94
N GLU A 267 -15.63 -16.89 1.38
CA GLU A 267 -15.22 -17.78 2.46
C GLU A 267 -14.25 -18.89 2.01
N GLN A 268 -14.14 -19.11 0.68
CA GLN A 268 -13.30 -20.17 0.10
C GLN A 268 -12.06 -19.65 -0.63
N ILE A 269 -11.84 -18.35 -0.66
CA ILE A 269 -10.63 -17.74 -1.17
C ILE A 269 -9.50 -17.91 -0.15
#